data_a140a5b0026e4a4b9d1c88c4637ccd84
#
_entry.id   a140a5b0026e4a4b9d1c88c4637ccd84
#
_cell.length_a   1.000
_cell.length_b   1.000
_cell.length_c   1.000
_cell.angle_alpha   90.00
_cell.angle_beta   90.00
_cell.angle_gamma   90.00
#
_symmetry.space_group_name_H-M   'P 1'
#
loop_
_entity.id
_entity.type
_entity.pdbx_description
1 polymer ?
#
loop_
_entity_poly.entity_id
_entity_poly.type
_entity_poly.pdbx_seq_one_letter_code
_entity_poly.pdbx_strand_id
1 'polypeptide(L)'
;MAAATVNKIIPFSCVDGPGNRTAVFLQGCNFDCKYCHNPETIAACIHCGACVPFCKPQALKMENGKVTYDITKCVLCDECFHHCPHGSSPRTREMTAPQVMELVRRNMPFIRGITVSGGECTRWPDFLRELLTLARAEGLSTLLDSNGSYDFSADPRLMAVTDGVMLDVKAWSSQEHMAMTGQDNHMVLQNLRYLAGQRKLTEVRTVVVPGLYDCRGTVEQVSRLLSETHSTDTRYKIIRFRPMGVRETYKHLTEPTDAFLQELRKLAESFALENVITV
;
A
#
# COMPACT_ATOMS: atom_id res chain seq x y z
N MET A 1 20.29 -0.74 -14.37
CA MET A 1 18.92 -1.24 -14.18
C MET A 1 18.68 -1.38 -12.68
N ALA A 2 17.69 -0.65 -12.18
CA ALA A 2 17.31 -0.74 -10.79
C ALA A 2 16.49 -2.01 -10.54
N ALA A 3 16.71 -2.66 -9.40
CA ALA A 3 15.96 -3.83 -8.97
C ALA A 3 15.22 -3.54 -7.65
N ALA A 4 14.13 -4.25 -7.41
CA ALA A 4 13.39 -4.22 -6.17
C ALA A 4 12.99 -5.63 -5.73
N THR A 5 12.80 -5.81 -4.44
CA THR A 5 12.25 -7.05 -3.90
C THR A 5 10.74 -7.05 -4.09
N VAL A 6 10.24 -7.85 -5.03
CA VAL A 6 8.82 -8.02 -5.34
C VAL A 6 8.24 -9.14 -4.49
N ASN A 7 7.18 -8.82 -3.73
CA ASN A 7 6.42 -9.80 -2.93
C ASN A 7 5.43 -10.57 -3.81
N LYS A 8 4.55 -9.85 -4.50
CA LYS A 8 3.57 -10.45 -5.41
C LYS A 8 3.22 -9.50 -6.57
N ILE A 9 2.76 -10.08 -7.66
CA ILE A 9 2.14 -9.34 -8.77
C ILE A 9 0.75 -9.92 -8.98
N ILE A 10 -0.26 -9.07 -8.88
CA ILE A 10 -1.66 -9.42 -9.17
C ILE A 10 -1.93 -8.99 -10.59
N PRO A 11 -2.17 -9.94 -11.52
CA PRO A 11 -2.35 -9.62 -12.95
C PRO A 11 -3.50 -8.66 -13.21
N PHE A 12 -4.63 -8.86 -12.50
CA PHE A 12 -5.87 -8.11 -12.68
C PHE A 12 -6.44 -7.69 -11.34
N SER A 13 -6.52 -6.40 -11.10
CA SER A 13 -7.12 -5.83 -9.89
C SER A 13 -8.01 -4.64 -10.22
N CYS A 14 -9.24 -4.66 -9.70
CA CYS A 14 -10.18 -3.54 -9.77
C CYS A 14 -10.28 -2.77 -8.46
N VAL A 15 -9.45 -3.11 -7.46
CA VAL A 15 -9.47 -2.48 -6.12
C VAL A 15 -8.21 -1.63 -5.84
N ASP A 16 -7.16 -1.81 -6.65
CA ASP A 16 -5.91 -1.10 -6.52
C ASP A 16 -5.84 0.14 -7.44
N GLY A 17 -6.91 0.93 -7.45
CA GLY A 17 -7.07 2.14 -8.23
C GLY A 17 -8.20 2.06 -9.25
N PRO A 18 -8.46 3.14 -10.01
CA PRO A 18 -9.52 3.18 -11.01
C PRO A 18 -9.21 2.29 -12.22
N GLY A 19 -10.21 1.54 -12.66
CA GLY A 19 -10.12 0.59 -13.78
C GLY A 19 -9.47 -0.73 -13.39
N ASN A 20 -9.26 -1.61 -14.38
CA ASN A 20 -8.52 -2.85 -14.17
C ASN A 20 -7.01 -2.59 -14.33
N ARG A 21 -6.22 -3.05 -13.39
CA ARG A 21 -4.78 -2.74 -13.29
C ARG A 21 -3.97 -3.98 -12.93
N THR A 22 -2.71 -4.03 -13.38
CA THR A 22 -1.76 -4.95 -12.75
C THR A 22 -1.21 -4.28 -11.50
N ALA A 23 -1.36 -4.93 -10.34
CA ALA A 23 -0.84 -4.44 -9.08
C ALA A 23 0.46 -5.15 -8.71
N VAL A 24 1.52 -4.35 -8.46
CA VAL A 24 2.86 -4.83 -8.09
C VAL A 24 3.11 -4.49 -6.63
N PHE A 25 3.27 -5.51 -5.78
CA PHE A 25 3.52 -5.35 -4.35
C PHE A 25 5.00 -5.55 -4.05
N LEU A 26 5.63 -4.52 -3.50
CA LEU A 26 7.03 -4.53 -3.12
C LEU A 26 7.21 -4.89 -1.64
N GLN A 27 8.36 -5.46 -1.30
CA GLN A 27 8.73 -5.82 0.06
C GLN A 27 9.40 -4.66 0.78
N GLY A 28 9.15 -4.54 2.08
CA GLY A 28 9.72 -3.55 2.97
C GLY A 28 8.79 -2.37 3.23
N CYS A 29 8.58 -2.05 4.49
CA CYS A 29 7.84 -0.88 4.94
C CYS A 29 8.62 -0.18 6.06
N ASN A 30 8.52 1.14 6.10
CA ASN A 30 9.06 1.94 7.20
C ASN A 30 8.03 2.22 8.30
N PHE A 31 6.75 1.83 8.08
CA PHE A 31 5.71 1.84 9.10
C PHE A 31 5.49 0.44 9.67
N ASP A 32 5.16 0.37 10.96
CA ASP A 32 4.76 -0.85 11.66
C ASP A 32 3.30 -0.76 12.12
N CYS A 33 2.38 -0.53 11.16
CA CYS A 33 0.98 -0.30 11.47
C CYS A 33 0.37 -1.47 12.23
N LYS A 34 -0.27 -1.18 13.38
CA LYS A 34 -0.93 -2.18 14.23
C LYS A 34 -2.00 -2.98 13.47
N TYR A 35 -2.73 -2.32 12.56
CA TYR A 35 -3.81 -2.90 11.77
C TYR A 35 -3.40 -3.22 10.31
N CYS A 36 -2.12 -3.45 10.05
CA CYS A 36 -1.65 -3.79 8.71
C CYS A 36 -2.28 -5.10 8.21
N HIS A 37 -2.87 -5.08 7.00
CA HIS A 37 -3.46 -6.26 6.37
C HIS A 37 -2.46 -7.10 5.55
N ASN A 38 -1.25 -6.57 5.31
CA ASN A 38 -0.17 -7.28 4.64
C ASN A 38 1.11 -7.24 5.51
N PRO A 39 1.05 -7.68 6.78
CA PRO A 39 2.17 -7.54 7.71
C PRO A 39 3.42 -8.30 7.27
N GLU A 40 3.27 -9.32 6.42
CA GLU A 40 4.37 -10.07 5.82
C GLU A 40 5.25 -9.23 4.88
N THR A 41 4.75 -8.06 4.45
CA THR A 41 5.48 -7.13 3.59
C THR A 41 6.31 -6.11 4.37
N ILE A 42 6.17 -6.02 5.70
CA ILE A 42 6.85 -5.00 6.51
C ILE A 42 8.35 -5.27 6.57
N ALA A 43 8.75 -6.45 7.05
CA ALA A 43 10.14 -6.80 7.26
C ALA A 43 10.72 -7.59 6.07
N ALA A 44 12.00 -7.39 5.76
CA ALA A 44 12.72 -8.22 4.79
C ALA A 44 13.07 -9.58 5.40
N CYS A 45 13.08 -10.64 4.57
CA CYS A 45 13.56 -11.95 5.00
C CYS A 45 15.07 -11.91 5.25
N ILE A 46 15.49 -12.36 6.44
CA ILE A 46 16.92 -12.48 6.80
C ILE A 46 17.50 -13.87 6.53
N HIS A 47 16.74 -14.73 5.86
CA HIS A 47 17.15 -16.09 5.48
C HIS A 47 17.55 -17.02 6.64
N CYS A 48 16.98 -16.83 7.84
CA CYS A 48 17.30 -17.66 9.02
C CYS A 48 16.85 -19.14 8.90
N GLY A 49 15.96 -19.45 7.95
CA GLY A 49 15.49 -20.83 7.68
C GLY A 49 14.40 -21.34 8.61
N ALA A 50 14.03 -20.61 9.66
CA ALA A 50 13.05 -21.08 10.66
C ALA A 50 11.71 -21.55 10.07
N CYS A 51 11.27 -20.97 8.96
CA CYS A 51 10.01 -21.30 8.28
C CYS A 51 10.12 -22.52 7.33
N VAL A 52 11.32 -22.95 6.94
CA VAL A 52 11.52 -24.01 5.94
C VAL A 52 10.87 -25.33 6.35
N PRO A 53 11.03 -25.82 7.61
CA PRO A 53 10.43 -27.09 8.05
C PRO A 53 8.88 -27.09 8.01
N PHE A 54 8.26 -25.91 8.04
CA PHE A 54 6.78 -25.77 8.03
C PHE A 54 6.20 -25.67 6.61
N CYS A 55 7.05 -25.59 5.59
CA CYS A 55 6.61 -25.55 4.20
C CYS A 55 6.25 -26.95 3.67
N LYS A 56 5.03 -27.41 3.94
CA LYS A 56 4.56 -28.74 3.51
C LYS A 56 4.71 -29.01 2.00
N PRO A 57 4.39 -28.04 1.09
CA PRO A 57 4.59 -28.24 -0.36
C PRO A 57 6.07 -28.15 -0.79
N GLN A 58 7.01 -27.98 0.16
CA GLN A 58 8.45 -27.85 -0.12
C GLN A 58 8.81 -26.76 -1.15
N ALA A 59 8.02 -25.68 -1.14
CA ALA A 59 8.27 -24.48 -1.93
C ALA A 59 9.45 -23.66 -1.39
N LEU A 60 9.87 -23.91 -0.14
CA LEU A 60 11.03 -23.27 0.50
C LEU A 60 12.12 -24.29 0.75
N LYS A 61 13.36 -23.89 0.48
CA LYS A 61 14.55 -24.67 0.79
C LYS A 61 15.66 -23.77 1.31
N MET A 62 16.56 -24.34 2.09
CA MET A 62 17.82 -23.68 2.46
C MET A 62 18.90 -24.08 1.46
N GLU A 63 19.42 -23.12 0.69
CA GLU A 63 20.49 -23.35 -0.30
C GLU A 63 21.54 -22.25 -0.15
N ASN A 64 22.79 -22.65 0.01
CA ASN A 64 23.93 -21.72 0.17
C ASN A 64 23.72 -20.63 1.25
N GLY A 65 23.12 -21.00 2.38
CA GLY A 65 22.83 -20.07 3.49
C GLY A 65 21.69 -19.09 3.25
N LYS A 66 20.91 -19.30 2.18
CA LYS A 66 19.72 -18.49 1.86
C LYS A 66 18.49 -19.37 1.71
N VAL A 67 17.33 -18.84 2.12
CA VAL A 67 16.05 -19.48 1.82
C VAL A 67 15.71 -19.16 0.37
N THR A 68 15.55 -20.20 -0.46
CA THR A 68 15.07 -20.10 -1.84
C THR A 68 13.57 -20.37 -1.88
N TYR A 69 12.89 -19.77 -2.87
CA TYR A 69 11.45 -19.82 -3.04
C TYR A 69 11.06 -20.27 -4.44
N ASP A 70 10.34 -21.38 -4.52
CA ASP A 70 9.76 -21.91 -5.75
C ASP A 70 8.25 -21.58 -5.81
N ILE A 71 7.90 -20.57 -6.60
CA ILE A 71 6.51 -20.11 -6.78
C ILE A 71 5.60 -21.21 -7.36
N THR A 72 6.15 -22.15 -8.14
CA THR A 72 5.36 -23.19 -8.81
C THR A 72 4.84 -24.24 -7.83
N LYS A 73 5.47 -24.38 -6.67
CA LYS A 73 5.08 -25.29 -5.60
C LYS A 73 4.25 -24.62 -4.51
N CYS A 74 4.26 -23.30 -4.44
CA CYS A 74 3.62 -22.56 -3.36
C CYS A 74 2.09 -22.61 -3.47
N VAL A 75 1.43 -23.00 -2.38
CA VAL A 75 -0.04 -23.05 -2.26
C VAL A 75 -0.61 -21.87 -1.47
N LEU A 76 0.19 -20.85 -1.18
CA LEU A 76 -0.21 -19.61 -0.48
C LEU A 76 -0.86 -19.86 0.90
N CYS A 77 -0.39 -20.84 1.66
CA CYS A 77 -0.94 -21.20 2.97
C CYS A 77 -0.50 -20.31 4.13
N ASP A 78 0.44 -19.37 3.91
CA ASP A 78 1.00 -18.42 4.86
C ASP A 78 1.77 -19.01 6.07
N GLU A 79 1.95 -20.35 6.14
CA GLU A 79 2.71 -21.02 7.20
C GLU A 79 4.13 -20.44 7.39
N CYS A 80 4.77 -20.03 6.29
CA CYS A 80 6.10 -19.43 6.36
C CYS A 80 6.09 -18.05 7.08
N PHE A 81 5.01 -17.30 7.00
CA PHE A 81 4.83 -16.05 7.73
C PHE A 81 4.45 -16.32 9.20
N HIS A 82 3.52 -17.23 9.45
CA HIS A 82 3.07 -17.57 10.80
C HIS A 82 4.21 -18.13 11.68
N HIS A 83 5.16 -18.86 11.08
CA HIS A 83 6.32 -19.41 11.79
C HIS A 83 7.59 -18.53 11.69
N CYS A 84 7.46 -17.30 11.15
CA CYS A 84 8.61 -16.41 11.05
C CYS A 84 8.80 -15.59 12.34
N PRO A 85 9.91 -15.75 13.08
CA PRO A 85 10.15 -14.97 14.29
C PRO A 85 10.42 -13.49 14.01
N HIS A 86 10.61 -13.13 12.73
CA HIS A 86 10.90 -11.76 12.27
C HIS A 86 9.72 -11.09 11.56
N GLY A 87 8.52 -11.70 11.55
CA GLY A 87 7.33 -11.15 10.91
C GLY A 87 7.51 -10.86 9.41
N SER A 88 8.25 -11.73 8.70
CA SER A 88 8.57 -11.56 7.28
C SER A 88 8.12 -12.75 6.45
N SER A 89 8.12 -12.60 5.14
CA SER A 89 7.89 -13.70 4.21
C SER A 89 9.10 -13.90 3.30
N PRO A 90 9.57 -15.15 3.09
CA PRO A 90 10.61 -15.45 2.11
C PRO A 90 10.04 -15.55 0.67
N ARG A 91 8.74 -15.42 0.48
CA ARG A 91 8.05 -15.50 -0.83
C ARG A 91 8.26 -14.22 -1.63
N THR A 92 9.51 -13.89 -1.88
CA THR A 92 9.89 -12.68 -2.60
C THR A 92 10.86 -13.01 -3.73
N ARG A 93 10.92 -12.14 -4.73
CA ARG A 93 11.87 -12.23 -5.84
C ARG A 93 12.51 -10.88 -6.08
N GLU A 94 13.80 -10.84 -6.25
CA GLU A 94 14.48 -9.66 -6.75
C GLU A 94 14.22 -9.54 -8.26
N MET A 95 13.64 -8.44 -8.70
CA MET A 95 13.25 -8.21 -10.08
C MET A 95 13.64 -6.81 -10.54
N THR A 96 14.15 -6.72 -11.77
CA THR A 96 14.37 -5.45 -12.45
C THR A 96 13.06 -4.92 -13.05
N ALA A 97 13.00 -3.61 -13.33
CA ALA A 97 11.83 -3.01 -13.94
C ALA A 97 11.46 -3.64 -15.31
N PRO A 98 12.40 -3.97 -16.22
CA PRO A 98 12.10 -4.71 -17.45
C PRO A 98 11.48 -6.09 -17.20
N GLN A 99 11.95 -6.84 -16.19
CA GLN A 99 11.39 -8.15 -15.84
C GLN A 99 9.94 -8.04 -15.35
N VAL A 100 9.63 -7.01 -14.56
CA VAL A 100 8.24 -6.74 -14.13
C VAL A 100 7.39 -6.37 -15.34
N MET A 101 7.90 -5.50 -16.24
CA MET A 101 7.17 -5.11 -17.46
C MET A 101 6.90 -6.30 -18.39
N GLU A 102 7.79 -7.28 -18.47
CA GLU A 102 7.51 -8.50 -19.24
C GLU A 102 6.24 -9.23 -18.76
N LEU A 103 6.04 -9.29 -17.41
CA LEU A 103 4.82 -9.86 -16.84
C LEU A 103 3.59 -8.96 -17.08
N VAL A 104 3.76 -7.64 -16.97
CA VAL A 104 2.69 -6.66 -17.23
C VAL A 104 2.19 -6.75 -18.68
N ARG A 105 3.08 -6.89 -19.67
CA ARG A 105 2.75 -7.00 -21.09
C ARG A 105 1.77 -8.13 -21.40
N ARG A 106 1.84 -9.24 -20.68
CA ARG A 106 0.92 -10.37 -20.81
C ARG A 106 -0.53 -9.98 -20.48
N ASN A 107 -0.71 -8.92 -19.70
CA ASN A 107 -1.99 -8.45 -19.19
C ASN A 107 -2.54 -7.23 -19.97
N MET A 108 -1.72 -6.60 -20.82
CA MET A 108 -2.03 -5.32 -21.48
C MET A 108 -3.40 -5.26 -22.17
N PRO A 109 -3.90 -6.30 -22.84
CA PRO A 109 -5.23 -6.24 -23.48
C PRO A 109 -6.39 -6.01 -22.49
N PHE A 110 -6.17 -6.24 -21.20
CA PHE A 110 -7.22 -6.24 -20.18
C PHE A 110 -7.04 -5.16 -19.12
N ILE A 111 -5.94 -4.41 -19.14
CA ILE A 111 -5.60 -3.43 -18.09
C ILE A 111 -5.51 -2.02 -18.68
N ARG A 112 -5.79 -1.01 -17.84
CA ARG A 112 -5.60 0.41 -18.16
C ARG A 112 -4.28 0.97 -17.65
N GLY A 113 -3.62 0.23 -16.75
CA GLY A 113 -2.40 0.71 -16.14
C GLY A 113 -1.85 -0.24 -15.09
N ILE A 114 -0.84 0.24 -14.40
CA ILE A 114 -0.22 -0.44 -13.27
C ILE A 114 -0.39 0.37 -12.00
N THR A 115 -0.44 -0.31 -10.86
CA THR A 115 -0.33 0.28 -9.53
C THR A 115 0.84 -0.37 -8.82
N VAL A 116 1.73 0.42 -8.23
CA VAL A 116 2.79 -0.10 -7.38
C VAL A 116 2.46 0.19 -5.94
N SER A 117 2.42 -0.87 -5.14
CA SER A 117 2.03 -0.90 -3.72
C SER A 117 3.01 -1.80 -2.94
N GLY A 118 2.56 -2.42 -1.86
CA GLY A 118 3.34 -3.43 -1.12
C GLY A 118 3.39 -3.15 0.37
N GLY A 119 4.59 -3.17 0.95
CA GLY A 119 4.85 -2.54 2.25
C GLY A 119 4.79 -1.02 2.08
N GLU A 120 5.88 -0.43 1.58
CA GLU A 120 5.91 0.94 1.07
C GLU A 120 6.72 0.98 -0.22
N CYS A 121 6.05 1.28 -1.33
CA CYS A 121 6.67 1.22 -2.66
C CYS A 121 7.78 2.27 -2.86
N THR A 122 7.67 3.41 -2.22
CA THR A 122 8.63 4.51 -2.35
C THR A 122 9.98 4.24 -1.67
N ARG A 123 10.14 3.10 -1.00
CA ARG A 123 11.47 2.62 -0.57
C ARG A 123 12.38 2.23 -1.75
N TRP A 124 11.83 2.14 -2.95
CA TRP A 124 12.51 1.73 -4.18
C TRP A 124 12.40 2.81 -5.28
N PRO A 125 12.82 4.08 -5.03
CA PRO A 125 12.51 5.19 -5.93
C PRO A 125 13.15 5.04 -7.32
N ASP A 126 14.38 4.51 -7.42
CA ASP A 126 15.04 4.27 -8.72
C ASP A 126 14.30 3.22 -9.55
N PHE A 127 13.87 2.13 -8.90
CA PHE A 127 13.05 1.10 -9.55
C PHE A 127 11.70 1.65 -9.99
N LEU A 128 11.04 2.47 -9.16
CA LEU A 128 9.77 3.11 -9.52
C LEU A 128 9.93 4.01 -10.73
N ARG A 129 10.95 4.87 -10.75
CA ARG A 129 11.20 5.75 -11.89
C ARG A 129 11.38 4.96 -13.20
N GLU A 130 12.17 3.87 -13.16
CA GLU A 130 12.39 3.03 -14.34
C GLU A 130 11.10 2.29 -14.75
N LEU A 131 10.42 1.62 -13.82
CA LEU A 131 9.19 0.86 -14.09
C LEU A 131 8.07 1.73 -14.64
N LEU A 132 7.80 2.89 -14.02
CA LEU A 132 6.73 3.78 -14.44
C LEU A 132 7.05 4.44 -15.79
N THR A 133 8.33 4.72 -16.07
CA THR A 133 8.76 5.21 -17.39
C THR A 133 8.46 4.18 -18.48
N LEU A 134 8.80 2.90 -18.25
CA LEU A 134 8.51 1.82 -19.20
C LEU A 134 6.99 1.63 -19.39
N ALA A 135 6.22 1.66 -18.31
CA ALA A 135 4.77 1.51 -18.38
C ALA A 135 4.11 2.64 -19.19
N ARG A 136 4.52 3.89 -18.96
CA ARG A 136 4.03 5.04 -19.73
C ARG A 136 4.41 4.99 -21.20
N ALA A 137 5.61 4.53 -21.53
CA ALA A 137 6.05 4.36 -22.91
C ALA A 137 5.16 3.36 -23.68
N GLU A 138 4.49 2.45 -22.96
CA GLU A 138 3.54 1.47 -23.51
C GLU A 138 2.07 1.92 -23.38
N GLY A 139 1.81 3.19 -23.04
CA GLY A 139 0.47 3.77 -22.93
C GLY A 139 -0.31 3.38 -21.67
N LEU A 140 0.34 2.77 -20.68
CA LEU A 140 -0.28 2.40 -19.43
C LEU A 140 -0.26 3.57 -18.42
N SER A 141 -1.38 3.79 -17.75
CA SER A 141 -1.43 4.73 -16.63
C SER A 141 -0.71 4.19 -15.40
N THR A 142 -0.07 5.08 -14.63
CA THR A 142 0.81 4.73 -13.52
C THR A 142 0.31 5.30 -12.21
N LEU A 143 0.05 4.45 -11.23
CA LEU A 143 -0.36 4.84 -9.88
C LEU A 143 0.62 4.32 -8.83
N LEU A 144 0.80 5.12 -7.79
CA LEU A 144 1.46 4.71 -6.55
C LEU A 144 0.43 4.59 -5.44
N ASP A 145 0.53 3.54 -4.66
CA ASP A 145 -0.21 3.32 -3.42
C ASP A 145 0.79 3.43 -2.27
N SER A 146 0.72 4.53 -1.53
CA SER A 146 1.77 4.94 -0.60
C SER A 146 1.23 5.33 0.77
N ASN A 147 2.02 5.03 1.80
CA ASN A 147 1.79 5.50 3.16
C ASN A 147 2.15 6.99 3.35
N GLY A 148 2.70 7.64 2.33
CA GLY A 148 2.98 9.06 2.30
C GLY A 148 4.24 9.49 3.07
N SER A 149 5.11 8.58 3.46
CA SER A 149 6.35 8.91 4.18
C SER A 149 7.49 9.43 3.30
N TYR A 150 7.37 9.30 1.98
CA TYR A 150 8.35 9.78 1.00
C TYR A 150 8.07 11.21 0.60
N ASP A 151 9.10 12.05 0.52
CA ASP A 151 8.94 13.43 0.03
C ASP A 151 8.77 13.44 -1.50
N PHE A 152 7.52 13.45 -1.96
CA PHE A 152 7.20 13.50 -3.37
C PHE A 152 7.62 14.84 -4.01
N SER A 153 7.67 15.92 -3.24
CA SER A 153 8.07 17.24 -3.75
C SER A 153 9.56 17.32 -4.08
N ALA A 154 10.37 16.51 -3.41
CA ALA A 154 11.81 16.43 -3.65
C ALA A 154 12.20 15.52 -4.84
N ASP A 155 11.23 14.76 -5.41
CA ASP A 155 11.52 13.89 -6.56
C ASP A 155 10.67 14.21 -7.80
N PRO A 156 10.96 15.30 -8.50
CA PRO A 156 10.24 15.69 -9.71
C PRO A 156 10.35 14.64 -10.84
N ARG A 157 11.41 13.80 -10.83
CA ARG A 157 11.59 12.75 -11.84
C ARG A 157 10.58 11.62 -11.64
N LEU A 158 10.34 11.20 -10.39
CA LEU A 158 9.31 10.22 -10.08
C LEU A 158 7.92 10.81 -10.38
N MET A 159 7.69 12.06 -9.97
CA MET A 159 6.42 12.72 -10.20
C MET A 159 6.10 12.94 -11.68
N ALA A 160 7.10 13.12 -12.54
CA ALA A 160 6.91 13.24 -13.99
C ALA A 160 6.35 11.96 -14.63
N VAL A 161 6.66 10.80 -14.08
CA VAL A 161 6.22 9.48 -14.60
C VAL A 161 5.09 8.85 -13.78
N THR A 162 4.60 9.53 -12.74
CA THR A 162 3.47 9.12 -11.90
C THR A 162 2.23 9.89 -12.33
N ASP A 163 1.16 9.19 -12.76
CA ASP A 163 -0.10 9.85 -13.11
C ASP A 163 -0.92 10.22 -11.88
N GLY A 164 -0.82 9.42 -10.81
CA GLY A 164 -1.50 9.71 -9.56
C GLY A 164 -1.01 8.88 -8.38
N VAL A 165 -1.35 9.37 -7.19
CA VAL A 165 -1.02 8.72 -5.92
C VAL A 165 -2.30 8.43 -5.16
N MET A 166 -2.43 7.24 -4.62
CA MET A 166 -3.39 6.85 -3.60
C MET A 166 -2.67 6.95 -2.26
N LEU A 167 -3.10 7.88 -1.43
CA LEU A 167 -2.40 8.27 -0.21
C LEU A 167 -3.15 7.78 1.03
N ASP A 168 -2.46 7.05 1.90
CA ASP A 168 -2.99 6.65 3.19
C ASP A 168 -2.79 7.75 4.24
N VAL A 169 -3.88 8.31 4.78
CA VAL A 169 -3.86 9.16 5.98
C VAL A 169 -4.39 8.32 7.15
N LYS A 170 -3.47 7.84 7.98
CA LYS A 170 -3.80 6.84 9.01
C LYS A 170 -4.33 7.47 10.29
N ALA A 171 -3.85 8.66 10.67
CA ALA A 171 -4.40 9.54 11.69
C ALA A 171 -3.96 10.98 11.42
N TRP A 172 -4.77 11.94 11.85
CA TRP A 172 -4.42 13.37 11.75
C TRP A 172 -3.49 13.80 12.89
N SER A 173 -3.73 13.34 14.09
CA SER A 173 -2.85 13.59 15.24
C SER A 173 -1.51 12.87 15.07
N SER A 174 -0.40 13.61 15.13
CA SER A 174 0.94 13.04 15.04
C SER A 174 1.22 12.05 16.17
N GLN A 175 0.71 12.32 17.38
CA GLN A 175 0.86 11.43 18.52
C GLN A 175 0.15 10.09 18.31
N GLU A 176 -1.09 10.12 17.80
CA GLU A 176 -1.84 8.90 17.48
C GLU A 176 -1.20 8.15 16.31
N HIS A 177 -0.78 8.88 15.28
CA HIS A 177 -0.09 8.29 14.13
C HIS A 177 1.19 7.56 14.57
N MET A 178 2.03 8.20 15.40
CA MET A 178 3.23 7.58 15.98
C MET A 178 2.88 6.33 16.79
N ALA A 179 1.85 6.40 17.63
CA ALA A 179 1.41 5.28 18.47
C ALA A 179 0.91 4.07 17.64
N MET A 180 0.36 4.31 16.44
CA MET A 180 -0.19 3.25 15.58
C MET A 180 0.81 2.70 14.58
N THR A 181 1.74 3.53 14.09
CA THR A 181 2.59 3.20 12.94
C THR A 181 4.07 3.17 13.26
N GLY A 182 4.47 3.70 14.42
CA GLY A 182 5.87 3.88 14.82
C GLY A 182 6.57 5.08 14.17
N GLN A 183 5.84 5.92 13.41
CA GLN A 183 6.35 7.12 12.73
C GLN A 183 5.40 8.29 12.91
N ASP A 184 5.90 9.53 12.81
CA ASP A 184 5.04 10.71 12.73
C ASP A 184 4.36 10.85 11.36
N ASN A 185 3.41 11.79 11.24
CA ASN A 185 2.66 12.02 10.01
C ASN A 185 3.02 13.34 9.29
N HIS A 186 4.11 14.00 9.69
CA HIS A 186 4.46 15.32 9.14
C HIS A 186 4.56 15.28 7.62
N MET A 187 5.35 14.31 7.11
CA MET A 187 5.53 14.12 5.66
C MET A 187 4.23 13.69 4.98
N VAL A 188 3.41 12.86 5.64
CA VAL A 188 2.11 12.43 5.09
C VAL A 188 1.20 13.62 4.81
N LEU A 189 1.07 14.53 5.79
CA LEU A 189 0.23 15.72 5.67
C LEU A 189 0.82 16.77 4.71
N GLN A 190 2.15 16.87 4.61
CA GLN A 190 2.81 17.68 3.59
C GLN A 190 2.51 17.13 2.20
N ASN A 191 2.63 15.83 1.99
CA ASN A 191 2.32 15.17 0.73
C ASN A 191 0.84 15.28 0.36
N LEU A 192 -0.07 15.20 1.33
CA LEU A 192 -1.51 15.38 1.07
C LEU A 192 -1.77 16.75 0.42
N ARG A 193 -1.18 17.83 0.97
CA ARG A 193 -1.29 19.18 0.40
C ARG A 193 -0.60 19.30 -0.97
N TYR A 194 0.62 18.78 -1.07
CA TYR A 194 1.40 18.83 -2.30
C TYR A 194 0.70 18.12 -3.45
N LEU A 195 0.28 16.87 -3.25
CA LEU A 195 -0.37 16.07 -4.28
C LEU A 195 -1.74 16.62 -4.69
N ALA A 196 -2.51 17.17 -3.74
CA ALA A 196 -3.75 17.90 -4.03
C ALA A 196 -3.48 19.12 -4.93
N GLY A 197 -2.50 19.96 -4.56
CA GLY A 197 -2.11 21.14 -5.36
C GLY A 197 -1.57 20.79 -6.75
N GLN A 198 -0.93 19.63 -6.92
CA GLN A 198 -0.44 19.14 -8.20
C GLN A 198 -1.49 18.39 -9.03
N ARG A 199 -2.72 18.21 -8.53
CA ARG A 199 -3.78 17.38 -9.13
C ARG A 199 -3.33 15.93 -9.41
N LYS A 200 -2.45 15.41 -8.53
CA LYS A 200 -1.94 14.02 -8.58
C LYS A 200 -2.46 13.15 -7.43
N LEU A 201 -3.37 13.68 -6.64
CA LEU A 201 -4.04 12.93 -5.58
C LEU A 201 -5.25 12.20 -6.17
N THR A 202 -5.07 10.92 -6.51
CA THR A 202 -6.14 10.10 -7.09
C THR A 202 -7.15 9.65 -6.04
N GLU A 203 -6.65 9.28 -4.86
CA GLU A 203 -7.46 8.75 -3.77
C GLU A 203 -6.80 9.07 -2.42
N VAL A 204 -7.59 9.43 -1.42
CA VAL A 204 -7.17 9.42 -0.02
C VAL A 204 -7.84 8.25 0.68
N ARG A 205 -7.10 7.58 1.57
CA ARG A 205 -7.59 6.42 2.31
C ARG A 205 -7.42 6.61 3.81
N THR A 206 -8.46 6.29 4.56
CA THR A 206 -8.42 6.23 6.03
C THR A 206 -9.08 4.95 6.49
N VAL A 207 -8.31 4.10 7.19
CA VAL A 207 -8.84 2.85 7.80
C VAL A 207 -9.40 3.18 9.17
N VAL A 208 -10.69 2.96 9.35
CA VAL A 208 -11.44 3.29 10.57
C VAL A 208 -11.30 2.17 11.59
N VAL A 209 -10.63 2.47 12.72
CA VAL A 209 -10.41 1.54 13.84
C VAL A 209 -10.88 2.20 15.14
N PRO A 210 -12.16 2.07 15.54
CA PRO A 210 -12.70 2.71 16.72
C PRO A 210 -11.92 2.37 17.98
N GLY A 211 -11.64 3.39 18.81
CA GLY A 211 -10.88 3.23 20.06
C GLY A 211 -9.35 3.15 19.90
N LEU A 212 -8.83 3.07 18.67
CA LEU A 212 -7.40 3.10 18.42
C LEU A 212 -6.89 4.53 18.24
N TYR A 213 -7.68 5.40 17.60
CA TYR A 213 -7.38 6.81 17.34
C TYR A 213 -8.68 7.59 17.09
N ASP A 214 -8.60 8.91 17.02
CA ASP A 214 -9.73 9.77 16.67
C ASP A 214 -10.06 9.68 15.16
N CYS A 215 -10.87 8.67 14.83
CA CYS A 215 -11.31 8.44 13.44
C CYS A 215 -12.13 9.62 12.91
N ARG A 216 -13.01 10.20 13.76
CA ARG A 216 -13.89 11.30 13.36
C ARG A 216 -13.09 12.57 13.06
N GLY A 217 -12.21 12.98 13.97
CA GLY A 217 -11.35 14.14 13.77
C GLY A 217 -10.43 13.96 12.56
N THR A 218 -9.91 12.76 12.33
CA THR A 218 -9.10 12.46 11.13
C THR A 218 -9.91 12.66 9.85
N VAL A 219 -11.12 12.10 9.77
CA VAL A 219 -12.00 12.25 8.58
C VAL A 219 -12.37 13.71 8.37
N GLU A 220 -12.71 14.45 9.44
CA GLU A 220 -13.02 15.87 9.37
C GLU A 220 -11.86 16.69 8.80
N GLN A 221 -10.66 16.52 9.35
CA GLN A 221 -9.49 17.31 8.93
C GLN A 221 -9.02 16.99 7.51
N VAL A 222 -9.06 15.72 7.09
CA VAL A 222 -8.81 15.33 5.70
C VAL A 222 -9.82 15.98 4.76
N SER A 223 -11.11 15.91 5.10
CA SER A 223 -12.19 16.48 4.29
C SER A 223 -12.06 18.00 4.16
N ARG A 224 -11.76 18.68 5.27
CA ARG A 224 -11.50 20.12 5.29
C ARG A 224 -10.36 20.48 4.35
N LEU A 225 -9.23 19.76 4.42
CA LEU A 225 -8.07 20.03 3.57
C LEU A 225 -8.41 19.82 2.09
N LEU A 226 -9.12 18.74 1.73
CA LEU A 226 -9.53 18.50 0.34
C LEU A 226 -10.43 19.61 -0.18
N SER A 227 -11.36 20.11 0.65
CA SER A 227 -12.21 21.26 0.30
C SER A 227 -11.40 22.54 0.11
N GLU A 228 -10.48 22.86 1.05
CA GLU A 228 -9.63 24.05 1.01
C GLU A 228 -8.65 24.05 -0.18
N THR A 229 -8.24 22.88 -0.65
CA THR A 229 -7.35 22.73 -1.82
C THR A 229 -8.09 22.58 -3.14
N HIS A 230 -9.41 22.74 -3.15
CA HIS A 230 -10.26 22.52 -4.34
C HIS A 230 -10.07 21.15 -4.99
N SER A 231 -9.86 20.13 -4.16
CA SER A 231 -9.67 18.72 -4.57
C SER A 231 -10.90 17.88 -4.21
N THR A 232 -12.11 18.46 -4.36
CA THR A 232 -13.39 17.84 -3.97
C THR A 232 -13.75 16.63 -4.82
N ASP A 233 -13.21 16.52 -6.01
CA ASP A 233 -13.34 15.38 -6.93
C ASP A 233 -12.43 14.20 -6.58
N THR A 234 -11.42 14.41 -5.72
CA THR A 234 -10.56 13.34 -5.23
C THR A 234 -11.39 12.29 -4.50
N ARG A 235 -11.19 11.02 -4.84
CA ARG A 235 -11.87 9.95 -4.13
C ARG A 235 -11.39 9.88 -2.68
N TYR A 236 -12.30 10.01 -1.73
CA TYR A 236 -12.03 9.75 -0.32
C TYR A 236 -12.60 8.39 0.08
N LYS A 237 -11.72 7.42 0.33
CA LYS A 237 -12.08 6.06 0.72
C LYS A 237 -11.98 5.89 2.23
N ILE A 238 -13.11 5.78 2.89
CA ILE A 238 -13.23 5.48 4.32
C ILE A 238 -13.38 3.96 4.45
N ILE A 239 -12.33 3.30 4.95
CA ILE A 239 -12.18 1.84 4.91
C ILE A 239 -12.55 1.26 6.26
N ARG A 240 -13.46 0.28 6.26
CA ARG A 240 -13.74 -0.56 7.43
C ARG A 240 -12.49 -1.36 7.80
N PHE A 241 -12.04 -1.24 9.03
CA PHE A 241 -11.10 -2.20 9.57
C PHE A 241 -11.74 -3.59 9.64
N ARG A 242 -10.97 -4.62 9.31
CA ARG A 242 -11.33 -6.03 9.47
C ARG A 242 -10.14 -6.76 10.10
N PRO A 243 -10.34 -7.66 11.09
CA PRO A 243 -9.22 -8.33 11.77
C PRO A 243 -8.54 -9.40 10.91
N MET A 244 -9.13 -9.77 9.77
CA MET A 244 -8.58 -10.77 8.85
C MET A 244 -7.29 -10.27 8.19
N GLY A 245 -6.23 -11.08 8.23
CA GLY A 245 -4.90 -10.72 7.69
C GLY A 245 -4.02 -9.91 8.64
N VAL A 246 -4.58 -9.40 9.73
CA VAL A 246 -3.84 -8.62 10.73
C VAL A 246 -3.04 -9.55 11.65
N ARG A 247 -1.90 -9.05 12.16
CA ARG A 247 -1.07 -9.77 13.15
C ARG A 247 -1.92 -10.20 14.36
N GLU A 248 -1.68 -11.39 14.86
CA GLU A 248 -2.48 -12.01 15.95
C GLU A 248 -2.65 -11.08 17.15
N THR A 249 -1.58 -10.39 17.54
CA THR A 249 -1.56 -9.42 18.64
C THR A 249 -2.59 -8.30 18.51
N TYR A 250 -3.04 -7.98 17.30
CA TYR A 250 -3.94 -6.87 17.00
C TYR A 250 -5.32 -7.28 16.49
N LYS A 251 -5.63 -8.57 16.45
CA LYS A 251 -6.96 -9.08 16.07
C LYS A 251 -8.09 -8.67 17.02
N HIS A 252 -7.75 -8.23 18.23
CA HIS A 252 -8.70 -7.71 19.22
C HIS A 252 -9.20 -6.30 18.92
N LEU A 253 -8.63 -5.60 17.95
CA LEU A 253 -9.06 -4.26 17.57
C LEU A 253 -10.52 -4.28 17.06
N THR A 254 -11.25 -3.20 17.38
CA THR A 254 -12.69 -3.12 17.13
C THR A 254 -13.00 -2.77 15.68
N GLU A 255 -13.88 -3.54 15.05
CA GLU A 255 -14.47 -3.18 13.76
C GLU A 255 -15.48 -2.03 13.94
N PRO A 256 -15.53 -1.06 13.02
CA PRO A 256 -16.55 -0.01 13.04
C PRO A 256 -17.92 -0.58 12.68
N THR A 257 -18.97 -0.02 13.30
CA THR A 257 -20.36 -0.33 12.90
C THR A 257 -20.71 0.35 11.57
N ASP A 258 -21.71 -0.16 10.86
CA ASP A 258 -22.23 0.48 9.64
C ASP A 258 -22.72 1.91 9.93
N ALA A 259 -23.40 2.10 11.06
CA ALA A 259 -23.89 3.41 11.48
C ALA A 259 -22.74 4.42 11.63
N PHE A 260 -21.62 4.02 12.24
CA PHE A 260 -20.45 4.87 12.40
C PHE A 260 -19.78 5.20 11.05
N LEU A 261 -19.65 4.22 10.15
CA LEU A 261 -19.14 4.49 8.80
C LEU A 261 -20.03 5.44 8.01
N GLN A 262 -21.36 5.32 8.11
CA GLN A 262 -22.30 6.24 7.49
C GLN A 262 -22.24 7.64 8.10
N GLU A 263 -22.03 7.76 9.41
CA GLU A 263 -21.79 9.04 10.07
C GLU A 263 -20.52 9.72 9.51
N LEU A 264 -19.41 9.00 9.42
CA LEU A 264 -18.15 9.51 8.88
C LEU A 264 -18.28 9.91 7.40
N ARG A 265 -19.01 9.12 6.61
CA ARG A 265 -19.31 9.44 5.22
C ARG A 265 -20.07 10.78 5.11
N LYS A 266 -21.17 10.94 5.86
CA LYS A 266 -21.95 12.18 5.87
C LYS A 266 -21.13 13.38 6.34
N LEU A 267 -20.25 13.19 7.33
CA LEU A 267 -19.30 14.19 7.77
C LEU A 267 -18.38 14.64 6.62
N ALA A 268 -17.79 13.69 5.88
CA ALA A 268 -16.94 14.02 4.74
C ALA A 268 -17.71 14.73 3.62
N GLU A 269 -18.92 14.27 3.28
CA GLU A 269 -19.80 14.88 2.28
C GLU A 269 -20.21 16.31 2.67
N SER A 270 -20.29 16.65 3.97
CA SER A 270 -20.60 18.01 4.43
C SER A 270 -19.55 19.06 4.07
N PHE A 271 -18.35 18.65 3.68
CA PHE A 271 -17.27 19.50 3.15
C PHE A 271 -17.31 19.63 1.60
N ALA A 272 -18.45 19.32 0.99
CA ALA A 272 -18.68 19.35 -0.47
C ALA A 272 -17.78 18.36 -1.26
N LEU A 273 -17.32 17.27 -0.63
CA LEU A 273 -16.62 16.22 -1.34
C LEU A 273 -17.59 15.41 -2.22
N GLU A 274 -17.25 15.25 -3.51
CA GLU A 274 -18.11 14.66 -4.53
C GLU A 274 -18.00 13.13 -4.60
N ASN A 275 -16.89 12.56 -4.11
CA ASN A 275 -16.55 11.15 -4.31
C ASN A 275 -16.13 10.47 -3.00
N VAL A 276 -17.04 10.39 -2.05
CA VAL A 276 -16.82 9.70 -0.76
C VAL A 276 -17.38 8.28 -0.82
N ILE A 277 -16.55 7.29 -0.57
CA ILE A 277 -16.95 5.87 -0.52
C ILE A 277 -16.58 5.22 0.79
N THR A 278 -17.45 4.35 1.28
CA THR A 278 -17.18 3.45 2.43
C THR A 278 -17.05 2.01 1.93
N VAL A 279 -16.05 1.27 2.37
CA VAL A 279 -15.79 -0.13 1.97
C VAL A 279 -15.44 -1.00 3.15
#